data_a360d6eb82c8a8d5b1268bd04cd1b49c
#
_entry.id   a360d6eb82c8a8d5b1268bd04cd1b49c
#
_cell.length_a   1.000
_cell.length_b   1.000
_cell.length_c   1.000
_cell.angle_alpha   90.00
_cell.angle_beta   90.00
_cell.angle_gamma   90.00
#
_symmetry.space_group_name_H-M   'P 1'
#
loop_
_entity.id
_entity.type
_entity.pdbx_description
1 polymer ?
#
loop_
_entity_poly.entity_id
_entity_poly.type
_entity_poly.pdbx_seq_one_letter_code
_entity_poly.pdbx_strand_id
1 'polypeptide(L)'
;DAPRHPGSMSHPHPELQAPGPLAPGGVRVVPLGGLGEIGRNMTVVEHRDQLLVIDCGVLFPDEHHPGIDLILPDFEYLEGRLADVQALVLTHGHEDHIGAVPYLLRLRPDLPVVGSTLTLALVEAKLKEHRITPVLRVVREGERLQFGEFDCEFVAVNHSIPDALAVAVRTGGGTLLHTGDFKMDQLPL
;
A
#
# COMPACT_ATOMS: atom_id res chain seq x y z
N ASP A 1 -21.52 -33.02 26.53
CA ASP A 1 -21.82 -32.08 25.41
C ASP A 1 -20.69 -31.13 25.27
N ALA A 2 -19.81 -31.39 24.28
CA ALA A 2 -18.72 -30.49 23.92
C ALA A 2 -19.26 -29.43 22.96
N PRO A 3 -18.84 -28.16 23.07
CA PRO A 3 -19.27 -27.10 22.15
C PRO A 3 -18.72 -27.39 20.75
N ARG A 4 -19.60 -27.39 19.77
CA ARG A 4 -19.23 -27.51 18.36
C ARG A 4 -18.46 -26.25 17.94
N HIS A 5 -17.27 -26.43 17.43
CA HIS A 5 -16.54 -25.38 16.73
C HIS A 5 -17.39 -24.83 15.60
N PRO A 6 -17.49 -23.51 15.41
CA PRO A 6 -18.13 -22.96 14.24
C PRO A 6 -17.33 -23.43 13.00
N GLY A 7 -18.01 -24.10 12.09
CA GLY A 7 -17.43 -24.62 10.88
C GLY A 7 -16.82 -23.48 10.06
N SER A 8 -15.65 -23.71 9.49
CA SER A 8 -15.05 -22.85 8.50
C SER A 8 -16.08 -22.57 7.42
N MET A 9 -16.46 -21.33 7.20
CA MET A 9 -17.27 -20.94 6.06
C MET A 9 -16.45 -21.23 4.80
N SER A 10 -16.81 -22.29 4.07
CA SER A 10 -16.24 -22.53 2.75
C SER A 10 -16.72 -21.40 1.85
N HIS A 11 -15.84 -20.51 1.43
CA HIS A 11 -16.17 -19.50 0.44
C HIS A 11 -16.63 -20.19 -0.86
N PRO A 12 -17.81 -19.87 -1.37
CA PRO A 12 -18.36 -20.54 -2.56
C PRO A 12 -17.64 -20.18 -3.86
N HIS A 13 -16.77 -19.15 -3.84
CA HIS A 13 -16.05 -18.63 -5.00
C HIS A 13 -14.56 -18.91 -4.90
N PRO A 14 -13.95 -19.59 -5.90
CA PRO A 14 -12.50 -19.85 -5.91
C PRO A 14 -11.63 -18.60 -5.81
N GLU A 15 -12.12 -17.47 -6.31
CA GLU A 15 -11.45 -16.16 -6.26
C GLU A 15 -11.34 -15.57 -4.85
N LEU A 16 -12.16 -16.06 -3.90
CA LEU A 16 -12.10 -15.64 -2.50
C LEU A 16 -11.21 -16.54 -1.63
N GLN A 17 -10.55 -17.51 -2.24
CA GLN A 17 -9.61 -18.36 -1.52
C GLN A 17 -8.27 -17.64 -1.35
N ALA A 18 -7.66 -17.80 -0.17
CA ALA A 18 -6.29 -17.31 0.04
C ALA A 18 -5.36 -17.91 -1.02
N PRO A 19 -4.48 -17.11 -1.64
CA PRO A 19 -3.56 -17.61 -2.65
C PRO A 19 -2.64 -18.68 -2.05
N GLY A 20 -2.38 -19.72 -2.82
CA GLY A 20 -1.45 -20.78 -2.42
C GLY A 20 -0.03 -20.26 -2.19
N PRO A 21 0.89 -21.11 -1.70
CA PRO A 21 2.29 -20.72 -1.48
C PRO A 21 2.92 -20.14 -2.75
N LEU A 22 3.75 -19.09 -2.57
CA LEU A 22 4.51 -18.53 -3.68
C LEU A 22 5.58 -19.50 -4.14
N ALA A 23 5.69 -19.69 -5.46
CA ALA A 23 6.77 -20.52 -6.01
C ALA A 23 8.16 -19.94 -5.65
N PRO A 24 9.20 -20.78 -5.43
CA PRO A 24 10.54 -20.30 -5.13
C PRO A 24 11.01 -19.27 -6.18
N GLY A 25 11.46 -18.11 -5.72
CA GLY A 25 11.89 -17.01 -6.58
C GLY A 25 10.77 -16.26 -7.31
N GLY A 26 9.50 -16.63 -7.10
CA GLY A 26 8.36 -15.92 -7.67
C GLY A 26 8.15 -14.54 -7.06
N VAL A 27 7.36 -13.72 -7.75
CA VAL A 27 6.83 -12.44 -7.25
C VAL A 27 5.33 -12.52 -7.31
N ARG A 28 4.67 -12.06 -6.24
CA ARG A 28 3.22 -11.94 -6.18
C ARG A 28 2.84 -10.48 -5.98
N VAL A 29 1.86 -10.03 -6.72
CA VAL A 29 1.26 -8.70 -6.56
C VAL A 29 -0.18 -8.88 -6.11
N VAL A 30 -0.52 -8.30 -4.97
CA VAL A 30 -1.84 -8.44 -4.34
C VAL A 30 -2.43 -7.06 -4.09
N PRO A 31 -3.40 -6.62 -4.89
CA PRO A 31 -4.15 -5.40 -4.58
C PRO A 31 -5.10 -5.68 -3.42
N LEU A 32 -5.03 -4.85 -2.37
CA LEU A 32 -5.93 -4.88 -1.21
C LEU A 32 -7.05 -3.83 -1.32
N GLY A 33 -7.04 -3.05 -2.38
CA GLY A 33 -8.02 -2.05 -2.76
C GLY A 33 -7.61 -1.35 -4.05
N GLY A 34 -8.48 -0.51 -4.60
CA GLY A 34 -8.20 0.28 -5.80
C GLY A 34 -8.48 -0.41 -7.14
N LEU A 35 -8.93 -1.68 -7.15
CA LEU A 35 -9.34 -2.36 -8.38
C LEU A 35 -10.84 -2.25 -8.61
N GLY A 36 -11.23 -1.68 -9.76
CA GLY A 36 -12.63 -1.50 -10.13
C GLY A 36 -13.35 -0.38 -9.36
N GLU A 37 -12.62 0.43 -8.63
CA GLU A 37 -13.09 1.57 -7.84
C GLU A 37 -12.05 2.67 -7.80
N ILE A 38 -12.45 3.89 -7.44
CA ILE A 38 -11.54 5.00 -7.17
C ILE A 38 -11.47 5.17 -5.67
N GLY A 39 -10.35 4.80 -5.06
CA GLY A 39 -10.12 4.92 -3.63
C GLY A 39 -9.50 3.69 -3.00
N ARG A 40 -9.15 3.77 -1.73
CA ARG A 40 -8.48 2.77 -0.89
C ARG A 40 -7.33 2.03 -1.60
N ASN A 41 -6.56 2.78 -2.40
CA ASN A 41 -5.44 2.22 -3.14
C ASN A 41 -4.41 1.62 -2.18
N MET A 42 -4.14 0.33 -2.35
CA MET A 42 -3.13 -0.39 -1.59
C MET A 42 -2.72 -1.64 -2.35
N THR A 43 -1.42 -1.80 -2.57
CA THR A 43 -0.87 -2.96 -3.27
C THR A 43 0.25 -3.57 -2.44
N VAL A 44 0.23 -4.88 -2.28
CA VAL A 44 1.32 -5.65 -1.66
C VAL A 44 2.12 -6.35 -2.73
N VAL A 45 3.44 -6.20 -2.67
CA VAL A 45 4.39 -6.99 -3.48
C VAL A 45 5.08 -7.98 -2.55
N GLU A 46 5.00 -9.26 -2.87
CA GLU A 46 5.60 -10.36 -2.11
C GLU A 46 6.72 -11.01 -2.88
N HIS A 47 7.87 -11.19 -2.25
CA HIS A 47 9.01 -11.92 -2.75
C HIS A 47 9.82 -12.52 -1.60
N ARG A 48 10.15 -13.83 -1.65
CA ARG A 48 10.96 -14.52 -0.63
C ARG A 48 10.51 -14.27 0.80
N ASP A 49 9.22 -14.44 1.07
CA ASP A 49 8.58 -14.21 2.37
C ASP A 49 8.66 -12.77 2.91
N GLN A 50 9.13 -11.82 2.12
CA GLN A 50 9.13 -10.41 2.43
C GLN A 50 8.02 -9.69 1.65
N LEU A 51 7.52 -8.60 2.25
CA LEU A 51 6.44 -7.79 1.70
C LEU A 51 6.89 -6.34 1.53
N LEU A 52 6.50 -5.72 0.43
CA LEU A 52 6.54 -4.29 0.22
C LEU A 52 5.11 -3.80 0.03
N VAL A 53 4.71 -2.75 0.73
CA VAL A 53 3.40 -2.14 0.55
C VAL A 53 3.55 -0.86 -0.27
N ILE A 54 2.71 -0.67 -1.28
CA ILE A 54 2.66 0.53 -2.10
C ILE A 54 1.28 1.14 -1.95
N ASP A 55 1.25 2.37 -1.45
CA ASP A 55 0.08 3.14 -1.04
C ASP A 55 -0.74 2.50 0.09
N CYS A 56 -1.51 3.32 0.78
CA CYS A 56 -2.40 2.92 1.86
C CYS A 56 -3.49 3.98 2.00
N GLY A 57 -4.41 3.98 1.05
CA GLY A 57 -5.44 5.00 0.90
C GLY A 57 -6.78 4.64 1.52
N VAL A 58 -7.68 5.59 1.50
CA VAL A 58 -9.07 5.41 1.93
C VAL A 58 -10.02 5.55 0.74
N LEU A 59 -11.20 4.99 0.90
CA LEU A 59 -12.35 5.27 0.05
C LEU A 59 -13.39 6.02 0.89
N PHE A 60 -13.88 7.14 0.38
CA PHE A 60 -15.00 7.84 0.99
C PHE A 60 -16.31 7.15 0.63
N PRO A 61 -17.16 6.87 1.63
CA PRO A 61 -18.43 6.21 1.38
C PRO A 61 -19.38 7.11 0.56
N ASP A 62 -20.21 6.48 -0.24
CA ASP A 62 -21.28 7.11 -0.99
C ASP A 62 -22.67 6.89 -0.34
N GLU A 63 -23.74 7.21 -1.05
CA GLU A 63 -25.12 7.06 -0.56
C GLU A 63 -25.51 5.60 -0.24
N HIS A 64 -24.75 4.61 -0.73
CA HIS A 64 -25.00 3.20 -0.46
C HIS A 64 -24.36 2.72 0.86
N HIS A 65 -23.63 3.58 1.56
CA HIS A 65 -22.93 3.28 2.80
C HIS A 65 -23.39 4.17 3.99
N PRO A 66 -24.68 4.15 4.36
CA PRO A 66 -25.19 5.04 5.41
C PRO A 66 -24.54 4.73 6.76
N GLY A 67 -24.03 5.77 7.44
CA GLY A 67 -23.43 5.65 8.77
C GLY A 67 -21.97 5.15 8.77
N ILE A 68 -21.34 5.08 7.60
CA ILE A 68 -19.91 4.79 7.45
C ILE A 68 -19.20 6.10 7.12
N ASP A 69 -18.16 6.44 7.87
CA ASP A 69 -17.38 7.66 7.65
C ASP A 69 -16.17 7.42 6.71
N LEU A 70 -15.64 6.18 6.70
CA LEU A 70 -14.42 5.86 5.97
C LEU A 70 -14.35 4.37 5.66
N ILE A 71 -13.86 4.01 4.47
CA ILE A 71 -13.61 2.63 4.05
C ILE A 71 -12.11 2.44 3.88
N LEU A 72 -11.55 1.45 4.61
CA LEU A 72 -10.13 1.10 4.58
C LEU A 72 -9.86 -0.02 3.57
N PRO A 73 -8.60 -0.17 3.11
CA PRO A 73 -8.16 -1.40 2.47
C PRO A 73 -8.33 -2.60 3.40
N ASP A 74 -8.37 -3.78 2.82
CA ASP A 74 -8.43 -5.02 3.59
C ASP A 74 -7.03 -5.40 4.09
N PHE A 75 -6.79 -5.21 5.38
CA PHE A 75 -5.52 -5.56 6.03
C PHE A 75 -5.40 -7.05 6.40
N GLU A 76 -6.44 -7.87 6.18
CA GLU A 76 -6.43 -9.29 6.56
C GLU A 76 -5.25 -10.03 5.92
N TYR A 77 -4.89 -9.68 4.69
CA TYR A 77 -3.72 -10.27 4.01
C TYR A 77 -2.39 -10.03 4.76
N LEU A 78 -2.31 -8.96 5.53
CA LEU A 78 -1.14 -8.60 6.34
C LEU A 78 -1.18 -9.17 7.76
N GLU A 79 -2.32 -9.72 8.20
CA GLU A 79 -2.44 -10.32 9.54
C GLU A 79 -1.44 -11.46 9.72
N GLY A 80 -0.71 -11.42 10.83
CA GLY A 80 0.36 -12.38 11.12
C GLY A 80 1.64 -12.19 10.30
N ARG A 81 1.67 -11.26 9.32
CA ARG A 81 2.80 -11.01 8.43
C ARG A 81 3.32 -9.57 8.47
N LEU A 82 2.83 -8.75 9.39
CA LEU A 82 3.27 -7.35 9.52
C LEU A 82 4.79 -7.22 9.73
N ALA A 83 5.42 -8.18 10.41
CA ALA A 83 6.87 -8.20 10.60
C ALA A 83 7.66 -8.39 9.29
N ASP A 84 7.04 -9.02 8.29
CA ASP A 84 7.67 -9.28 6.98
C ASP A 84 7.64 -8.04 6.06
N VAL A 85 6.81 -7.02 6.37
CA VAL A 85 6.71 -5.80 5.58
C VAL A 85 7.97 -4.96 5.76
N GLN A 86 8.70 -4.70 4.70
CA GLN A 86 9.98 -3.99 4.73
C GLN A 86 9.82 -2.48 4.72
N ALA A 87 8.83 -1.97 3.99
CA ALA A 87 8.50 -0.55 3.94
C ALA A 87 7.07 -0.34 3.41
N LEU A 88 6.51 0.84 3.70
CA LEU A 88 5.36 1.43 3.02
C LEU A 88 5.88 2.52 2.08
N VAL A 89 5.73 2.34 0.78
CA VAL A 89 6.09 3.31 -0.26
C VAL A 89 4.83 4.06 -0.69
N LEU A 90 4.87 5.38 -0.67
CA LEU A 90 3.75 6.23 -1.05
C LEU A 90 4.06 6.92 -2.37
N THR A 91 3.15 6.78 -3.34
CA THR A 91 3.32 7.35 -4.69
C THR A 91 3.05 8.85 -4.69
N HIS A 92 2.03 9.31 -4.00
CA HIS A 92 1.67 10.73 -3.90
C HIS A 92 0.71 10.99 -2.73
N GLY A 93 0.37 12.25 -2.49
CA GLY A 93 -0.30 12.71 -1.28
C GLY A 93 -1.82 12.81 -1.31
N HIS A 94 -2.53 12.20 -2.26
CA HIS A 94 -4.00 12.15 -2.24
C HIS A 94 -4.53 11.19 -1.17
N GLU A 95 -5.71 11.49 -0.63
CA GLU A 95 -6.30 10.73 0.48
C GLU A 95 -6.57 9.27 0.14
N ASP A 96 -6.94 8.98 -1.08
CA ASP A 96 -7.14 7.63 -1.58
C ASP A 96 -5.85 6.82 -1.77
N HIS A 97 -4.67 7.44 -1.48
CA HIS A 97 -3.35 6.82 -1.44
C HIS A 97 -2.67 6.90 -0.07
N ILE A 98 -3.01 7.88 0.78
CA ILE A 98 -2.37 8.05 2.10
C ILE A 98 -3.33 7.98 3.29
N GLY A 99 -4.64 8.04 3.06
CA GLY A 99 -5.63 8.25 4.12
C GLY A 99 -5.67 7.14 5.16
N ALA A 100 -5.32 5.92 4.82
CA ALA A 100 -5.31 4.77 5.74
C ALA A 100 -3.96 4.54 6.43
N VAL A 101 -2.93 5.32 6.15
CA VAL A 101 -1.60 5.20 6.78
C VAL A 101 -1.65 5.19 8.31
N PRO A 102 -2.45 6.05 9.00
CA PRO A 102 -2.53 6.01 10.46
C PRO A 102 -3.03 4.68 11.01
N TYR A 103 -3.91 4.01 10.28
CA TYR A 103 -4.48 2.74 10.71
C TYR A 103 -3.47 1.61 10.57
N LEU A 104 -2.71 1.58 9.48
CA LEU A 104 -1.62 0.63 9.29
C LEU A 104 -0.50 0.83 10.33
N LEU A 105 -0.10 2.07 10.62
CA LEU A 105 0.95 2.37 11.60
C LEU A 105 0.52 2.13 13.05
N ARG A 106 -0.78 2.05 13.35
CA ARG A 106 -1.23 1.55 14.67
C ARG A 106 -0.93 0.07 14.86
N LEU A 107 -0.94 -0.71 13.79
CA LEU A 107 -0.59 -2.12 13.81
C LEU A 107 0.91 -2.35 13.80
N ARG A 108 1.67 -1.45 13.13
CA ARG A 108 3.13 -1.50 13.07
C ARG A 108 3.77 -0.10 13.09
N PRO A 109 4.00 0.46 14.30
CA PRO A 109 4.48 1.84 14.47
C PRO A 109 5.89 2.10 13.94
N ASP A 110 6.73 1.09 13.86
CA ASP A 110 8.13 1.15 13.40
C ASP A 110 8.30 0.98 11.89
N LEU A 111 7.20 0.80 11.14
CA LEU A 111 7.25 0.60 9.70
C LEU A 111 7.80 1.85 9.01
N PRO A 112 8.90 1.75 8.22
CA PRO A 112 9.40 2.87 7.45
C PRO A 112 8.38 3.32 6.39
N VAL A 113 8.05 4.62 6.38
CA VAL A 113 7.19 5.25 5.39
C VAL A 113 8.05 6.08 4.45
N VAL A 114 7.97 5.77 3.17
CA VAL A 114 8.83 6.29 2.11
C VAL A 114 7.99 7.09 1.12
N GLY A 115 8.44 8.27 0.73
CA GLY A 115 7.72 9.09 -0.24
C GLY A 115 8.43 10.40 -0.54
N SER A 116 7.85 11.21 -1.43
CA SER A 116 8.37 12.56 -1.72
C SER A 116 8.21 13.50 -0.53
N THR A 117 8.89 14.63 -0.59
CA THR A 117 8.85 15.64 0.49
C THR A 117 7.42 16.10 0.78
N LEU A 118 6.65 16.43 -0.26
CA LEU A 118 5.27 16.89 -0.09
C LEU A 118 4.37 15.77 0.45
N THR A 119 4.47 14.58 -0.12
CA THR A 119 3.67 13.42 0.32
C THR A 119 3.89 13.13 1.80
N LEU A 120 5.16 13.08 2.24
CA LEU A 120 5.47 12.81 3.64
C LEU A 120 5.09 13.96 4.58
N ALA A 121 5.11 15.20 4.14
CA ALA A 121 4.62 16.33 4.94
C ALA A 121 3.11 16.22 5.21
N LEU A 122 2.32 15.81 4.22
CA LEU A 122 0.89 15.57 4.38
C LEU A 122 0.62 14.37 5.33
N VAL A 123 1.38 13.30 5.17
CA VAL A 123 1.29 12.12 6.06
C VAL A 123 1.67 12.47 7.49
N GLU A 124 2.75 13.24 7.70
CA GLU A 124 3.19 13.65 9.04
C GLU A 124 2.13 14.49 9.75
N ALA A 125 1.50 15.45 9.04
CA ALA A 125 0.40 16.25 9.57
C ALA A 125 -0.76 15.36 10.04
N LYS A 126 -1.17 14.41 9.21
CA LYS A 126 -2.21 13.43 9.53
C LYS A 126 -1.84 12.56 10.73
N LEU A 127 -0.63 12.02 10.77
CA LEU A 127 -0.16 11.17 11.87
C LEU A 127 -0.07 11.90 13.20
N LYS A 128 0.23 13.20 13.18
CA LYS A 128 0.22 14.05 14.37
C LYS A 128 -1.18 14.12 15.01
N GLU A 129 -2.23 14.21 14.22
CA GLU A 129 -3.63 14.18 14.71
C GLU A 129 -3.93 12.84 15.40
N HIS A 130 -3.36 11.76 14.89
CA HIS A 130 -3.47 10.41 15.45
C HIS A 130 -2.47 10.11 16.58
N ARG A 131 -1.59 11.07 16.94
CA ARG A 131 -0.52 10.93 17.97
C ARG A 131 0.44 9.78 17.67
N ILE A 132 0.75 9.57 16.40
CA ILE A 132 1.71 8.58 15.92
C ILE A 132 2.99 9.29 15.50
N THR A 133 4.15 8.81 15.96
CA THR A 133 5.46 9.29 15.53
C THR A 133 6.00 8.32 14.47
N PRO A 134 6.05 8.72 13.18
CA PRO A 134 6.47 7.82 12.11
C PRO A 134 7.98 7.75 11.94
N VAL A 135 8.44 6.68 11.29
CA VAL A 135 9.77 6.57 10.70
C VAL A 135 9.69 6.98 9.23
N LEU A 136 10.04 8.23 8.92
CA LEU A 136 9.93 8.79 7.57
C LEU A 136 11.24 8.71 6.80
N ARG A 137 11.17 8.34 5.52
CA ARG A 137 12.28 8.35 4.58
C ARG A 137 11.89 9.13 3.32
N VAL A 138 12.39 10.35 3.20
CA VAL A 138 12.20 11.19 2.01
C VAL A 138 13.01 10.63 0.84
N VAL A 139 12.40 10.59 -0.32
CA VAL A 139 13.03 10.22 -1.60
C VAL A 139 12.73 11.26 -2.67
N ARG A 140 13.56 11.28 -3.70
CA ARG A 140 13.44 12.16 -4.87
C ARG A 140 13.44 11.33 -6.14
N GLU A 141 13.01 11.95 -7.22
CA GLU A 141 13.16 11.41 -8.57
C GLU A 141 14.60 10.91 -8.81
N GLY A 142 14.73 9.73 -9.40
CA GLY A 142 16.00 9.09 -9.72
C GLY A 142 16.69 8.41 -8.54
N GLU A 143 16.23 8.61 -7.31
CA GLU A 143 16.79 7.88 -6.16
C GLU A 143 16.44 6.40 -6.24
N ARG A 144 17.34 5.59 -5.68
CA ARG A 144 17.21 4.14 -5.62
C ARG A 144 17.56 3.66 -4.22
N LEU A 145 16.63 2.91 -3.61
CA LEU A 145 16.76 2.40 -2.24
C LEU A 145 16.43 0.92 -2.17
N GLN A 146 17.14 0.24 -1.29
CA GLN A 146 16.93 -1.17 -0.99
C GLN A 146 16.09 -1.33 0.29
N PHE A 147 15.00 -2.11 0.19
CA PHE A 147 14.16 -2.52 1.31
C PHE A 147 14.07 -4.05 1.31
N GLY A 148 14.89 -4.70 2.11
CA GLY A 148 14.99 -6.16 2.06
C GLY A 148 15.35 -6.66 0.66
N GLU A 149 14.51 -7.53 0.10
CA GLU A 149 14.67 -8.09 -1.26
C GLU A 149 14.16 -7.16 -2.38
N PHE A 150 13.65 -5.96 -2.03
CA PHE A 150 13.06 -5.01 -2.99
C PHE A 150 14.00 -3.84 -3.24
N ASP A 151 14.44 -3.70 -4.49
CA ASP A 151 15.23 -2.58 -4.98
C ASP A 151 14.32 -1.60 -5.70
N CYS A 152 14.04 -0.48 -5.06
CA CYS A 152 13.05 0.51 -5.48
C CYS A 152 13.72 1.73 -6.11
N GLU A 153 13.34 2.07 -7.35
CA GLU A 153 13.72 3.29 -8.04
C GLU A 153 12.50 4.17 -8.21
N PHE A 154 12.64 5.46 -7.90
CA PHE A 154 11.55 6.43 -7.90
C PHE A 154 11.61 7.27 -9.17
N VAL A 155 10.50 7.34 -9.90
CA VAL A 155 10.39 8.03 -11.20
C VAL A 155 9.29 9.08 -11.11
N ALA A 156 9.59 10.34 -11.46
CA ALA A 156 8.58 11.38 -11.47
C ALA A 156 7.49 11.10 -12.49
N VAL A 157 6.25 11.36 -12.14
CA VAL A 157 5.09 11.29 -13.04
C VAL A 157 4.25 12.56 -12.91
N ASN A 158 3.59 12.93 -14.00
CA ASN A 158 2.63 14.05 -13.98
C ASN A 158 1.32 13.59 -13.37
N HIS A 159 0.83 14.35 -12.41
CA HIS A 159 -0.48 14.15 -11.81
C HIS A 159 -1.10 15.50 -11.39
N SER A 160 -2.27 15.49 -10.76
CA SER A 160 -2.95 16.70 -10.26
C SER A 160 -2.37 17.23 -8.93
N ILE A 161 -1.37 16.57 -8.37
CA ILE A 161 -0.63 16.99 -7.19
C ILE A 161 0.88 16.97 -7.51
N PRO A 162 1.67 17.93 -7.00
CA PRO A 162 3.14 17.92 -7.17
C PRO A 162 3.81 16.71 -6.53
N ASP A 163 5.03 16.44 -6.94
CA ASP A 163 5.92 15.40 -6.40
C ASP A 163 5.36 13.96 -6.48
N ALA A 164 4.44 13.69 -7.43
CA ALA A 164 3.95 12.35 -7.65
C ALA A 164 5.05 11.45 -8.25
N LEU A 165 5.14 10.22 -7.74
CA LEU A 165 6.18 9.25 -8.09
C LEU A 165 5.56 7.93 -8.53
N ALA A 166 6.08 7.36 -9.61
CA ALA A 166 6.01 5.93 -9.87
C ALA A 166 7.17 5.24 -9.15
N VAL A 167 7.04 3.96 -8.89
CA VAL A 167 8.10 3.14 -8.31
C VAL A 167 8.37 1.90 -9.15
N ALA A 168 9.62 1.73 -9.60
CA ALA A 168 10.09 0.51 -10.23
C ALA A 168 10.70 -0.38 -9.15
N VAL A 169 10.02 -1.49 -8.84
CA VAL A 169 10.43 -2.47 -7.83
C VAL A 169 11.12 -3.64 -8.52
N ARG A 170 12.41 -3.80 -8.30
CA ARG A 170 13.20 -4.90 -8.81
C ARG A 170 13.42 -5.95 -7.73
N THR A 171 13.26 -7.20 -8.09
CA THR A 171 13.48 -8.35 -7.22
C THR A 171 14.26 -9.43 -7.99
N GLY A 172 14.69 -10.47 -7.29
CA GLY A 172 15.26 -11.65 -7.95
C GLY A 172 14.31 -12.39 -8.90
N GLY A 173 13.00 -12.16 -8.78
CA GLY A 173 11.95 -12.79 -9.60
C GLY A 173 11.48 -11.94 -10.78
N GLY A 174 11.89 -10.68 -10.87
CA GLY A 174 11.47 -9.76 -11.94
C GLY A 174 11.35 -8.31 -11.49
N THR A 175 10.86 -7.46 -12.40
CA THR A 175 10.64 -6.04 -12.17
C THR A 175 9.16 -5.70 -12.32
N LEU A 176 8.61 -5.01 -11.33
CA LEU A 176 7.29 -4.41 -11.36
C LEU A 176 7.44 -2.89 -11.49
N LEU A 177 6.73 -2.27 -12.40
CA LEU A 177 6.51 -0.82 -12.41
C LEU A 177 5.12 -0.52 -11.87
N HIS A 178 5.05 0.09 -10.69
CA HIS A 178 3.83 0.67 -10.15
C HIS A 178 3.79 2.14 -10.48
N THR A 179 2.88 2.55 -11.36
CA THR A 179 2.84 3.91 -11.88
C THR A 179 2.31 4.94 -10.89
N GLY A 180 1.62 4.48 -9.83
CA GLY A 180 0.73 5.37 -9.11
C GLY A 180 -0.32 5.95 -10.06
N ASP A 181 -0.89 7.07 -9.67
CA ASP A 181 -1.76 7.86 -10.53
C ASP A 181 -0.92 8.79 -11.42
N PHE A 182 -1.20 8.77 -12.72
CA PHE A 182 -0.56 9.67 -13.65
C PHE A 182 -1.55 10.20 -14.69
N LYS A 183 -1.24 11.33 -15.27
CA LYS A 183 -1.97 11.87 -16.41
C LYS A 183 -1.03 12.09 -17.59
N MET A 184 -1.55 11.91 -18.80
CA MET A 184 -0.86 12.31 -20.01
C MET A 184 -1.07 13.80 -20.19
N ASP A 185 -0.02 14.59 -19.92
CA ASP A 185 -0.03 16.03 -20.07
C ASP A 185 1.02 16.44 -21.10
N GLN A 186 0.63 17.34 -22.03
CA GLN A 186 1.56 17.87 -23.03
C GLN A 186 2.48 18.96 -22.46
N LEU A 187 2.09 19.54 -21.33
CA LEU A 187 2.88 20.52 -20.59
C LEU A 187 3.27 19.89 -19.25
N PRO A 188 4.50 19.41 -19.10
CA PRO A 188 4.98 18.94 -17.81
C PRO A 188 4.94 20.09 -16.79
N LEU A 189 4.48 19.79 -15.59
CA LEU A 189 4.44 20.72 -14.47
C LEU A 189 5.82 20.92 -13.86
#